data_891cbdddfd36c24c4c3ed1344109a019
#
_entry.id   891cbdddfd36c24c4c3ed1344109a019
#
_cell.length_a   1.000
_cell.length_b   1.000
_cell.length_c   1.000
_cell.angle_alpha   90.00
_cell.angle_beta   90.00
_cell.angle_gamma   90.00
#
_symmetry.space_group_name_H-M   'P 1'
#
loop_
_entity.id
_entity.type
_entity.pdbx_description
1 polymer ?
#
loop_
_entity_poly.entity_id
_entity_poly.type
_entity_poly.pdbx_seq_one_letter_code
_entity_poly.pdbx_strand_id
1 'polypeptide(L)'
;MRIKLLTGAALALVLASPAFASSSTVTQNDSDHEAIVDQTSSNASTSVITQDDDDHFASVIQSDGASAGPQTDDNLSTIAQTGERNTTFVEQDNTGGDVNTSTVTQGATDATAYVYQQGSGNTSAIEQVAGGNEIADVKQSGDDNSSVIVQSGFGGSVTVDQGFFGGGSDAGIADIEQTGTDGVIEVVQSGTAQEVLINQGGVENTVTTDQSGTDNFANVFQSGTRSDISVIQIGDSAGNSAFLDQSGTDSDLFIVQDGSGNEAGGATAFLQSANNSTTLIDQIGDGNRVTGSQAGNLNDIDLDQDGDSNTASLNQSGSNNILVVSQSILGNEATVLQSGTTGEITLAQGGTDNVATLTQSGNLNDLFVEQLGSDNVVLATQTGNSGLIDIYQNGQGAYAEVLQSGGAGNDALITQNSDLAVAIITQNGANNYASINQ
;
A
#
# COMPACT_ATOMS: atom_id res chain seq x y z
N MET A 1 8.29 11.67 42.29
CA MET A 1 9.26 11.25 43.33
C MET A 1 9.68 9.86 42.96
N ARG A 2 10.89 9.68 42.42
CA ARG A 2 11.38 8.35 42.04
C ARG A 2 11.91 7.65 43.30
N ILE A 3 11.29 6.56 43.67
CA ILE A 3 11.78 5.69 44.74
C ILE A 3 12.37 4.45 44.04
N LYS A 4 13.71 4.31 44.07
CA LYS A 4 14.35 3.04 43.70
C LYS A 4 14.39 2.16 44.92
N LEU A 5 13.71 1.03 44.93
CA LEU A 5 13.92 -0.06 45.91
C LEU A 5 14.84 -1.11 45.31
N LEU A 6 15.73 -1.61 46.13
CA LEU A 6 16.78 -2.57 45.82
C LEU A 6 16.22 -3.98 45.62
N THR A 7 16.70 -4.62 44.56
CA THR A 7 16.72 -6.08 44.28
C THR A 7 15.56 -6.92 44.81
N GLY A 8 14.67 -7.33 43.92
CA GLY A 8 13.65 -8.36 44.15
C GLY A 8 12.27 -7.86 44.57
N ALA A 9 11.97 -6.57 44.39
CA ALA A 9 10.64 -6.04 44.62
C ALA A 9 10.13 -5.27 43.37
N ALA A 10 9.03 -5.73 42.83
CA ALA A 10 8.27 -5.01 41.84
C ALA A 10 7.77 -3.67 42.41
N LEU A 11 7.98 -2.55 41.67
CA LEU A 11 7.42 -1.24 42.03
C LEU A 11 6.24 -0.92 41.12
N ALA A 12 5.03 -0.97 41.66
CA ALA A 12 3.85 -0.42 41.03
C ALA A 12 3.48 0.93 41.64
N LEU A 13 3.40 2.00 40.83
CA LEU A 13 2.89 3.28 41.28
C LEU A 13 1.53 3.53 40.62
N VAL A 14 0.50 3.51 41.42
CA VAL A 14 -0.88 3.83 41.00
C VAL A 14 -1.27 5.18 41.58
N LEU A 15 -1.62 6.13 40.71
CA LEU A 15 -2.13 7.45 41.08
C LEU A 15 -3.60 7.52 40.66
N ALA A 16 -4.53 7.49 41.58
CA ALA A 16 -5.96 7.58 41.31
C ALA A 16 -6.58 8.84 41.94
N SER A 17 -7.53 9.45 41.24
CA SER A 17 -8.35 10.58 41.72
C SER A 17 -9.64 10.08 42.41
N PRO A 18 -10.14 10.71 43.45
CA PRO A 18 -11.23 10.19 44.29
C PRO A 18 -12.66 10.44 43.79
N ALA A 19 -12.90 10.81 42.52
CA ALA A 19 -14.24 11.27 42.11
C ALA A 19 -15.13 10.21 41.41
N PHE A 20 -14.58 9.24 40.72
CA PHE A 20 -15.25 8.06 40.11
C PHE A 20 -14.28 6.88 40.08
N ALA A 21 -14.77 5.64 40.08
CA ALA A 21 -13.95 4.47 40.42
C ALA A 21 -13.07 3.97 39.26
N SER A 22 -12.03 4.71 38.89
CA SER A 22 -10.96 4.14 38.04
C SER A 22 -10.31 2.93 38.72
N SER A 23 -9.99 1.91 37.96
CA SER A 23 -9.44 0.64 38.41
C SER A 23 -8.08 0.36 37.81
N SER A 24 -7.09 0.03 38.62
CA SER A 24 -5.79 -0.40 38.15
C SER A 24 -5.39 -1.70 38.77
N THR A 25 -4.93 -2.66 37.99
CA THR A 25 -4.38 -3.90 38.44
C THR A 25 -2.97 -4.09 37.86
N VAL A 26 -1.98 -4.26 38.71
CA VAL A 26 -0.60 -4.53 38.30
C VAL A 26 -0.16 -5.85 38.95
N THR A 27 0.27 -6.78 38.10
CA THR A 27 0.84 -8.05 38.50
C THR A 27 2.25 -8.14 37.94
N GLN A 28 3.23 -8.35 38.80
CA GLN A 28 4.64 -8.46 38.43
C GLN A 28 5.23 -9.72 39.10
N ASN A 29 5.74 -10.61 38.27
CA ASN A 29 6.44 -11.82 38.74
C ASN A 29 7.91 -11.73 38.27
N ASP A 30 8.83 -12.28 39.01
CA ASP A 30 10.28 -12.23 38.81
C ASP A 30 10.91 -10.85 39.09
N SER A 31 11.94 -10.38 38.36
CA SER A 31 12.78 -9.28 38.81
C SER A 31 12.84 -8.06 37.86
N ASP A 32 13.13 -6.90 38.47
CA ASP A 32 13.47 -5.66 37.84
C ASP A 32 12.39 -5.00 36.94
N HIS A 33 11.10 -5.29 37.21
CA HIS A 33 9.97 -4.69 36.52
C HIS A 33 9.64 -3.27 37.00
N GLU A 34 9.25 -2.40 36.09
CA GLU A 34 8.68 -1.09 36.41
C GLU A 34 7.32 -0.92 35.74
N ALA A 35 6.27 -0.65 36.52
CA ALA A 35 4.95 -0.32 36.00
C ALA A 35 4.47 1.01 36.57
N ILE A 36 4.01 1.90 35.71
CA ILE A 36 3.48 3.23 36.05
C ILE A 36 2.06 3.34 35.49
N VAL A 37 1.09 3.67 36.36
CA VAL A 37 -0.28 3.97 35.93
C VAL A 37 -0.67 5.34 36.46
N ASP A 38 -1.01 6.26 35.59
CA ASP A 38 -1.53 7.59 35.91
C ASP A 38 -2.96 7.75 35.36
N GLN A 39 -3.93 7.79 36.27
CA GLN A 39 -5.37 7.99 35.99
C GLN A 39 -5.89 9.23 36.73
N THR A 40 -5.04 10.22 36.98
CA THR A 40 -5.37 11.37 37.84
C THR A 40 -6.45 12.28 37.27
N SER A 41 -6.69 12.23 35.98
CA SER A 41 -7.67 13.05 35.25
C SER A 41 -8.78 12.22 34.62
N SER A 42 -8.93 10.93 35.00
CA SER A 42 -9.89 10.03 34.37
C SER A 42 -11.04 9.63 35.30
N ASN A 43 -12.21 9.34 34.71
CA ASN A 43 -13.38 8.79 35.37
C ASN A 43 -13.60 7.36 34.87
N ALA A 44 -13.68 6.37 35.79
CA ALA A 44 -13.98 4.98 35.52
C ALA A 44 -13.04 4.23 34.54
N SER A 45 -11.88 4.79 34.21
CA SER A 45 -10.89 4.10 33.35
C SER A 45 -10.28 2.85 34.00
N THR A 46 -9.96 1.87 33.20
CA THR A 46 -9.40 0.61 33.66
C THR A 46 -8.02 0.36 33.04
N SER A 47 -7.03 0.00 33.87
CA SER A 47 -5.72 -0.44 33.43
C SER A 47 -5.34 -1.77 34.04
N VAL A 48 -4.91 -2.72 33.21
CA VAL A 48 -4.40 -4.01 33.65
C VAL A 48 -2.99 -4.22 33.08
N ILE A 49 -2.01 -4.40 33.94
CA ILE A 49 -0.62 -4.66 33.56
C ILE A 49 -0.18 -6.00 34.17
N THR A 50 0.31 -6.89 33.35
CA THR A 50 0.94 -8.15 33.76
C THR A 50 2.34 -8.22 33.19
N GLN A 51 3.35 -8.39 34.04
CA GLN A 51 4.75 -8.52 33.65
C GLN A 51 5.31 -9.79 34.27
N ASP A 52 5.86 -10.66 33.43
CA ASP A 52 6.43 -11.95 33.81
C ASP A 52 7.80 -12.10 33.11
N ASP A 53 8.75 -12.81 33.69
CA ASP A 53 10.16 -12.86 33.29
C ASP A 53 10.98 -11.64 33.78
N ASP A 54 11.92 -11.04 32.99
CA ASP A 54 12.87 -10.05 33.50
C ASP A 54 12.84 -8.67 32.77
N ASP A 55 13.07 -7.59 33.53
CA ASP A 55 13.39 -6.25 33.08
C ASP A 55 12.32 -5.54 32.20
N HIS A 56 11.03 -5.71 32.48
CA HIS A 56 9.97 -5.04 31.71
C HIS A 56 9.65 -3.64 32.23
N PHE A 57 9.30 -2.75 31.27
CA PHE A 57 8.74 -1.43 31.55
C PHE A 57 7.36 -1.28 30.95
N ALA A 58 6.39 -0.81 31.73
CA ALA A 58 5.07 -0.44 31.26
C ALA A 58 4.62 0.90 31.83
N SER A 59 4.11 1.80 30.99
CA SER A 59 3.53 3.08 31.41
C SER A 59 2.17 3.27 30.77
N VAL A 60 1.14 3.55 31.60
CA VAL A 60 -0.21 3.85 31.15
C VAL A 60 -0.62 5.21 31.69
N ILE A 61 -1.02 6.11 30.80
CA ILE A 61 -1.60 7.42 31.13
C ILE A 61 -3.00 7.45 30.54
N GLN A 62 -4.02 7.66 31.38
CA GLN A 62 -5.40 7.78 30.92
C GLN A 62 -5.99 9.09 31.43
N SER A 63 -6.50 9.90 30.51
CA SER A 63 -7.17 11.15 30.80
C SER A 63 -8.53 11.22 30.10
N ASP A 64 -9.43 11.99 30.69
CA ASP A 64 -10.70 12.35 30.07
C ASP A 64 -10.59 13.82 29.64
N GLY A 65 -10.87 14.11 28.39
CA GLY A 65 -10.87 15.49 27.89
C GLY A 65 -11.82 16.39 28.68
N ALA A 66 -11.61 17.69 28.63
CA ALA A 66 -12.31 18.70 29.44
C ALA A 66 -13.83 18.86 29.14
N SER A 67 -14.56 17.83 28.77
CA SER A 67 -16.01 17.86 28.58
C SER A 67 -16.72 17.76 29.95
N ALA A 68 -17.25 18.89 30.39
CA ALA A 68 -18.00 19.01 31.66
C ALA A 68 -19.39 18.34 31.55
N GLY A 69 -19.48 17.05 31.83
CA GLY A 69 -20.75 16.31 31.98
C GLY A 69 -20.55 14.98 32.69
N PRO A 70 -21.59 14.36 33.27
CA PRO A 70 -21.47 12.98 33.75
C PRO A 70 -21.42 12.05 32.53
N GLN A 71 -20.25 11.86 31.98
CA GLN A 71 -19.98 11.01 30.85
C GLN A 71 -19.43 9.65 31.34
N THR A 72 -19.76 8.60 30.64
CA THR A 72 -19.22 7.27 30.83
C THR A 72 -17.96 7.10 29.96
N ASP A 73 -16.98 7.98 30.16
CA ASP A 73 -15.80 8.11 29.31
C ASP A 73 -14.71 7.17 29.82
N ASP A 74 -14.91 5.88 29.62
CA ASP A 74 -14.01 4.84 30.12
C ASP A 74 -12.88 4.60 29.12
N ASN A 75 -11.62 4.68 29.52
CA ASN A 75 -10.49 4.16 28.77
C ASN A 75 -10.12 2.75 29.29
N LEU A 76 -9.83 1.84 28.39
CA LEU A 76 -9.38 0.50 28.74
C LEU A 76 -7.97 0.25 28.18
N SER A 77 -7.02 -0.09 29.05
CA SER A 77 -5.70 -0.52 28.67
C SER A 77 -5.35 -1.86 29.27
N THR A 78 -4.89 -2.80 28.44
CA THR A 78 -4.40 -4.11 28.88
C THR A 78 -3.00 -4.33 28.33
N ILE A 79 -2.03 -4.59 29.20
CA ILE A 79 -0.64 -4.86 28.83
C ILE A 79 -0.22 -6.20 29.43
N ALA A 80 0.28 -7.10 28.59
CA ALA A 80 0.89 -8.36 29.00
C ALA A 80 2.30 -8.45 28.40
N GLN A 81 3.31 -8.49 29.24
CA GLN A 81 4.71 -8.60 28.85
C GLN A 81 5.32 -9.88 29.41
N THR A 82 5.87 -10.69 28.54
CA THR A 82 6.67 -11.88 28.82
C THR A 82 7.95 -11.81 27.97
N GLY A 83 8.94 -12.65 28.20
CA GLY A 83 10.23 -12.56 27.53
C GLY A 83 11.19 -11.64 28.30
N GLU A 84 11.99 -10.83 27.62
CA GLU A 84 12.99 -9.99 28.28
C GLU A 84 13.00 -8.55 27.75
N ARG A 85 13.12 -7.56 28.65
CA ARG A 85 13.38 -6.14 28.36
C ARG A 85 12.35 -5.47 27.43
N ASN A 86 11.08 -5.88 27.49
CA ASN A 86 10.04 -5.27 26.69
C ASN A 86 9.55 -3.94 27.27
N THR A 87 9.22 -3.01 26.41
CA THR A 87 8.79 -1.65 26.79
C THR A 87 7.44 -1.32 26.18
N THR A 88 6.50 -0.84 26.98
CA THR A 88 5.18 -0.39 26.51
C THR A 88 4.83 0.99 27.06
N PHE A 89 4.33 1.87 26.20
CA PHE A 89 3.73 3.14 26.55
C PHE A 89 2.32 3.22 25.97
N VAL A 90 1.32 3.49 26.81
CA VAL A 90 -0.06 3.74 26.39
C VAL A 90 -0.51 5.07 26.94
N GLU A 91 -0.98 5.96 26.06
CA GLU A 91 -1.63 7.21 26.41
C GLU A 91 -3.01 7.27 25.75
N GLN A 92 -4.05 7.42 26.54
CA GLN A 92 -5.43 7.51 26.06
C GLN A 92 -6.08 8.77 26.60
N ASP A 93 -6.53 9.63 25.69
CA ASP A 93 -7.27 10.88 26.00
C ASP A 93 -8.66 10.78 25.36
N ASN A 94 -9.65 10.36 26.15
CA ASN A 94 -11.03 10.25 25.71
C ASN A 94 -11.69 11.63 25.77
N THR A 95 -12.14 12.13 24.62
CA THR A 95 -12.80 13.44 24.52
C THR A 95 -14.33 13.38 24.66
N GLY A 96 -14.87 12.18 24.92
CA GLY A 96 -16.27 11.92 25.20
C GLY A 96 -16.94 11.02 24.18
N GLY A 97 -17.66 10.01 24.64
CA GLY A 97 -18.37 9.05 23.80
C GLY A 97 -18.03 7.61 24.15
N ASP A 98 -17.61 6.83 23.17
CA ASP A 98 -17.29 5.42 23.33
C ASP A 98 -15.87 5.18 23.90
N VAL A 99 -15.64 4.01 24.47
CA VAL A 99 -14.39 3.61 25.15
C VAL A 99 -13.21 3.52 24.18
N ASN A 100 -12.11 4.23 24.46
CA ASN A 100 -10.84 3.91 23.80
C ASN A 100 -10.24 2.62 24.42
N THR A 101 -9.85 1.70 23.56
CA THR A 101 -9.32 0.40 23.99
C THR A 101 -7.91 0.19 23.45
N SER A 102 -6.97 -0.18 24.33
CA SER A 102 -5.62 -0.59 23.95
C SER A 102 -5.29 -1.94 24.54
N THR A 103 -4.81 -2.84 23.69
CA THR A 103 -4.27 -4.14 24.13
C THR A 103 -2.87 -4.30 23.57
N VAL A 104 -1.89 -4.55 24.44
CA VAL A 104 -0.50 -4.81 24.05
C VAL A 104 -0.04 -6.13 24.64
N THR A 105 0.39 -7.04 23.79
CA THR A 105 0.98 -8.32 24.18
C THR A 105 2.39 -8.42 23.62
N GLN A 106 3.38 -8.52 24.49
CA GLN A 106 4.79 -8.68 24.10
C GLN A 106 5.34 -9.97 24.69
N GLY A 107 5.72 -10.90 23.83
CA GLY A 107 6.41 -12.15 24.17
C GLY A 107 7.81 -12.23 23.57
N ALA A 108 8.21 -11.21 22.84
CA ALA A 108 9.53 -11.07 22.21
C ALA A 108 10.59 -10.59 23.20
N THR A 109 11.81 -10.33 22.71
CA THR A 109 12.90 -9.74 23.48
C THR A 109 13.22 -8.34 22.95
N ASP A 110 13.39 -7.35 23.83
CA ASP A 110 13.68 -5.95 23.47
C ASP A 110 12.60 -5.31 22.56
N ALA A 111 11.36 -5.78 22.64
CA ALA A 111 10.26 -5.21 21.84
C ALA A 111 9.73 -3.91 22.47
N THR A 112 9.33 -2.98 21.61
CA THR A 112 8.80 -1.69 22.05
C THR A 112 7.43 -1.42 21.40
N ALA A 113 6.46 -1.04 22.21
CA ALA A 113 5.13 -0.64 21.74
C ALA A 113 4.74 0.75 22.26
N TYR A 114 4.26 1.61 21.37
CA TYR A 114 3.67 2.90 21.68
C TYR A 114 2.23 2.93 21.19
N VAL A 115 1.31 3.37 22.03
CA VAL A 115 -0.08 3.60 21.68
C VAL A 115 -0.50 4.99 22.18
N TYR A 116 -0.95 5.83 21.27
CA TYR A 116 -1.56 7.11 21.56
C TYR A 116 -2.96 7.15 20.95
N GLN A 117 -3.99 7.35 21.77
CA GLN A 117 -5.38 7.43 21.31
C GLN A 117 -6.02 8.72 21.84
N GLN A 118 -6.51 9.55 20.91
CA GLN A 118 -7.24 10.78 21.22
C GLN A 118 -8.58 10.77 20.49
N GLY A 119 -9.68 11.05 21.19
CA GLY A 119 -11.04 10.98 20.65
C GLY A 119 -11.84 9.89 21.32
N SER A 120 -12.76 9.24 20.61
CA SER A 120 -13.63 8.24 21.20
C SER A 120 -13.73 6.96 20.37
N GLY A 121 -13.93 5.82 21.00
CA GLY A 121 -14.14 4.54 20.32
C GLY A 121 -12.90 3.95 19.62
N ASN A 122 -11.72 4.54 19.78
CA ASN A 122 -10.51 4.05 19.12
C ASN A 122 -10.05 2.73 19.72
N THR A 123 -9.65 1.80 18.86
CA THR A 123 -9.15 0.48 19.26
C THR A 123 -7.75 0.23 18.71
N SER A 124 -6.83 -0.18 19.57
CA SER A 124 -5.49 -0.62 19.17
C SER A 124 -5.16 -1.98 19.77
N ALA A 125 -4.72 -2.92 18.96
CA ALA A 125 -4.20 -4.20 19.39
C ALA A 125 -2.80 -4.43 18.81
N ILE A 126 -1.80 -4.59 19.66
CA ILE A 126 -0.42 -4.86 19.27
C ILE A 126 0.00 -6.21 19.86
N GLU A 127 0.46 -7.11 19.02
CA GLU A 127 0.99 -8.41 19.39
C GLU A 127 2.41 -8.59 18.83
N GLN A 128 3.42 -8.62 19.70
CA GLN A 128 4.83 -8.86 19.37
C GLN A 128 5.28 -10.14 20.06
N VAL A 129 5.18 -11.28 19.38
CA VAL A 129 5.19 -12.59 20.04
C VAL A 129 6.47 -13.40 19.87
N ALA A 130 7.27 -13.12 18.85
CA ALA A 130 8.50 -13.86 18.60
C ALA A 130 9.51 -12.97 17.89
N GLY A 131 10.79 -13.25 18.05
CA GLY A 131 11.85 -12.44 17.49
C GLY A 131 12.46 -11.50 18.52
N GLY A 132 12.79 -10.28 18.10
CA GLY A 132 13.34 -9.28 19.00
C GLY A 132 13.60 -7.96 18.30
N ASN A 133 13.66 -6.89 19.09
CA ASN A 133 13.82 -5.51 18.61
C ASN A 133 12.69 -5.02 17.68
N GLU A 134 11.50 -5.59 17.78
CA GLU A 134 10.34 -5.07 17.05
C GLU A 134 9.87 -3.74 17.66
N ILE A 135 9.42 -2.84 16.78
CA ILE A 135 8.83 -1.56 17.18
C ILE A 135 7.43 -1.45 16.57
N ALA A 136 6.44 -1.14 17.38
CA ALA A 136 5.10 -0.77 16.94
C ALA A 136 4.72 0.60 17.51
N ASP A 137 4.35 1.54 16.67
CA ASP A 137 3.90 2.90 17.04
C ASP A 137 2.51 3.15 16.43
N VAL A 138 1.48 3.27 17.27
CA VAL A 138 0.10 3.53 16.86
C VAL A 138 -0.35 4.88 17.40
N LYS A 139 -0.78 5.76 16.49
CA LYS A 139 -1.39 7.04 16.80
C LYS A 139 -2.75 7.11 16.16
N GLN A 140 -3.78 7.27 16.98
CA GLN A 140 -5.17 7.40 16.54
C GLN A 140 -5.76 8.70 17.05
N SER A 141 -6.30 9.53 16.17
CA SER A 141 -7.09 10.70 16.55
C SER A 141 -8.36 10.77 15.73
N GLY A 142 -9.46 11.17 16.36
CA GLY A 142 -10.82 11.08 15.81
C GLY A 142 -11.60 9.95 16.47
N ASP A 143 -12.62 9.46 15.78
CA ASP A 143 -13.55 8.50 16.35
C ASP A 143 -13.54 7.16 15.63
N ASP A 144 -13.69 6.06 16.37
CA ASP A 144 -13.89 4.69 15.88
C ASP A 144 -12.74 4.12 15.02
N ASN A 145 -11.51 4.61 15.16
CA ASN A 145 -10.36 4.05 14.44
C ASN A 145 -9.93 2.70 15.02
N SER A 146 -9.52 1.79 14.16
CA SER A 146 -9.07 0.46 14.53
C SER A 146 -7.69 0.15 13.96
N SER A 147 -6.74 -0.28 14.81
CA SER A 147 -5.43 -0.75 14.39
C SER A 147 -5.14 -2.10 15.01
N VAL A 148 -4.76 -3.06 14.19
CA VAL A 148 -4.27 -4.38 14.61
C VAL A 148 -2.89 -4.59 14.03
N ILE A 149 -1.89 -4.85 14.88
CA ILE A 149 -0.51 -5.11 14.48
C ILE A 149 -0.06 -6.43 15.08
N VAL A 150 0.38 -7.34 14.23
CA VAL A 150 1.02 -8.59 14.63
C VAL A 150 2.44 -8.61 14.06
N GLN A 151 3.45 -8.60 14.94
CA GLN A 151 4.86 -8.73 14.57
C GLN A 151 5.44 -10.01 15.15
N SER A 152 6.03 -10.83 14.31
CA SER A 152 6.68 -12.08 14.71
C SER A 152 8.05 -12.29 14.04
N GLY A 153 8.62 -11.24 13.50
CA GLY A 153 9.89 -11.20 12.81
C GLY A 153 11.08 -10.84 13.72
N PHE A 154 12.04 -10.13 13.16
CA PHE A 154 13.21 -9.63 13.88
C PHE A 154 13.58 -8.23 13.36
N GLY A 155 13.66 -7.25 14.27
CA GLY A 155 14.04 -5.88 13.92
C GLY A 155 12.98 -5.10 13.11
N GLY A 156 11.77 -5.61 12.97
CA GLY A 156 10.70 -4.97 12.20
C GLY A 156 10.16 -3.70 12.86
N SER A 157 9.76 -2.73 12.05
CA SER A 157 9.13 -1.49 12.50
C SER A 157 7.79 -1.28 11.82
N VAL A 158 6.75 -1.04 12.61
CA VAL A 158 5.41 -0.69 12.12
C VAL A 158 4.97 0.63 12.74
N THR A 159 4.58 1.58 11.90
CA THR A 159 3.98 2.86 12.31
C THR A 159 2.61 3.00 11.68
N VAL A 160 1.60 3.29 12.50
CA VAL A 160 0.22 3.57 12.06
C VAL A 160 -0.18 4.94 12.58
N ASP A 161 -0.52 5.85 11.68
CA ASP A 161 -1.05 7.19 11.98
C ASP A 161 -2.45 7.32 11.38
N GLN A 162 -3.47 7.29 12.22
CA GLN A 162 -4.86 7.48 11.82
C GLN A 162 -5.34 8.85 12.31
N GLY A 163 -5.16 9.86 11.46
CA GLY A 163 -5.66 11.21 11.66
C GLY A 163 -4.86 12.15 12.56
N PHE A 164 -3.74 11.73 13.14
CA PHE A 164 -2.98 12.55 14.08
C PHE A 164 -2.37 13.81 13.46
N PHE A 165 -1.88 13.73 12.22
CA PHE A 165 -1.27 14.86 11.52
C PHE A 165 -2.21 15.62 10.58
N GLY A 166 -3.39 15.10 10.26
CA GLY A 166 -4.24 15.60 9.18
C GLY A 166 -5.65 16.06 9.54
N GLY A 167 -6.06 16.02 10.79
CA GLY A 167 -7.38 16.53 11.20
C GLY A 167 -8.44 15.51 11.57
N GLY A 168 -8.06 14.39 12.11
CA GLY A 168 -8.96 13.33 12.56
C GLY A 168 -9.26 12.31 11.44
N SER A 169 -9.28 11.06 11.80
CA SER A 169 -9.79 9.96 10.98
C SER A 169 -11.00 9.38 11.69
N ASP A 170 -12.06 9.09 10.95
CA ASP A 170 -13.24 8.43 11.51
C ASP A 170 -13.37 7.04 10.87
N ALA A 171 -13.41 5.99 11.70
CA ALA A 171 -13.55 4.61 11.28
C ALA A 171 -12.43 4.12 10.34
N GLY A 172 -11.20 4.61 10.49
CA GLY A 172 -10.03 4.06 9.79
C GLY A 172 -9.66 2.66 10.30
N ILE A 173 -9.32 1.75 9.40
CA ILE A 173 -8.90 0.38 9.72
C ILE A 173 -7.49 0.14 9.20
N ALA A 174 -6.58 -0.31 10.08
CA ALA A 174 -5.26 -0.80 9.71
C ALA A 174 -5.04 -2.19 10.31
N ASP A 175 -4.92 -3.22 9.47
CA ASP A 175 -4.64 -4.60 9.87
C ASP A 175 -3.30 -5.04 9.26
N ILE A 176 -2.30 -5.26 10.11
CA ILE A 176 -0.91 -5.43 9.72
C ILE A 176 -0.33 -6.71 10.31
N GLU A 177 0.17 -7.57 9.44
CA GLU A 177 0.98 -8.73 9.81
C GLU A 177 2.41 -8.57 9.26
N GLN A 178 3.40 -8.52 10.14
CA GLN A 178 4.80 -8.44 9.76
C GLN A 178 5.58 -9.63 10.32
N THR A 179 6.08 -10.48 9.43
CA THR A 179 6.79 -11.72 9.78
C THR A 179 8.25 -11.75 9.32
N GLY A 180 8.69 -10.70 8.66
CA GLY A 180 10.01 -10.62 8.04
C GLY A 180 11.14 -10.22 8.99
N THR A 181 12.30 -9.92 8.42
CA THR A 181 13.45 -9.39 9.14
C THR A 181 13.76 -7.99 8.64
N ASP A 182 13.94 -7.04 9.56
CA ASP A 182 14.28 -5.64 9.29
C ASP A 182 13.28 -4.97 8.30
N GLY A 183 12.02 -5.41 8.30
CA GLY A 183 10.97 -4.82 7.49
C GLY A 183 10.44 -3.51 8.09
N VAL A 184 9.99 -2.60 7.24
CA VAL A 184 9.38 -1.32 7.64
C VAL A 184 7.99 -1.21 7.05
N ILE A 185 7.01 -0.85 7.89
CA ILE A 185 5.65 -0.53 7.45
C ILE A 185 5.26 0.83 8.01
N GLU A 186 4.78 1.71 7.14
CA GLU A 186 4.22 3.00 7.51
C GLU A 186 2.82 3.15 6.90
N VAL A 187 1.82 3.39 7.74
CA VAL A 187 0.43 3.61 7.34
C VAL A 187 0.00 4.98 7.84
N VAL A 188 -0.46 5.82 6.92
CA VAL A 188 -1.09 7.11 7.22
C VAL A 188 -2.49 7.10 6.65
N GLN A 189 -3.48 7.33 7.49
CA GLN A 189 -4.89 7.43 7.08
C GLN A 189 -5.51 8.72 7.60
N SER A 190 -6.07 9.51 6.70
CA SER A 190 -6.77 10.74 7.04
C SER A 190 -8.11 10.82 6.31
N GLY A 191 -9.20 11.07 7.02
CA GLY A 191 -10.56 11.12 6.45
C GLY A 191 -11.45 10.02 7.01
N THR A 192 -12.31 9.43 6.19
CA THR A 192 -13.39 8.55 6.69
C THR A 192 -13.37 7.19 6.04
N ALA A 193 -13.54 6.12 6.83
CA ALA A 193 -13.69 4.74 6.38
C ALA A 193 -12.55 4.25 5.47
N GLN A 194 -11.33 4.58 5.79
CA GLN A 194 -10.13 4.09 5.12
C GLN A 194 -9.79 2.68 5.60
N GLU A 195 -9.33 1.81 4.69
CA GLU A 195 -8.94 0.46 5.07
C GLU A 195 -7.58 0.09 4.45
N VAL A 196 -6.65 -0.37 5.30
CA VAL A 196 -5.34 -0.88 4.89
C VAL A 196 -5.14 -2.27 5.47
N LEU A 197 -4.84 -3.23 4.62
CA LEU A 197 -4.45 -4.59 4.98
C LEU A 197 -3.03 -4.83 4.47
N ILE A 198 -2.07 -5.13 5.34
CA ILE A 198 -0.68 -5.38 4.94
C ILE A 198 -0.20 -6.70 5.53
N ASN A 199 0.29 -7.57 4.66
CA ASN A 199 1.05 -8.76 5.06
C ASN A 199 2.47 -8.66 4.48
N GLN A 200 3.45 -8.40 5.34
CA GLN A 200 4.84 -8.26 4.96
C GLN A 200 5.70 -9.37 5.56
N GLY A 201 6.30 -10.17 4.69
CA GLY A 201 7.36 -11.12 5.01
C GLY A 201 8.68 -10.75 4.32
N GLY A 202 9.64 -11.66 4.32
CA GLY A 202 10.91 -11.47 3.63
C GLY A 202 11.94 -10.66 4.44
N VAL A 203 12.83 -9.95 3.77
CA VAL A 203 13.97 -9.29 4.40
C VAL A 203 14.17 -7.87 3.87
N GLU A 204 14.31 -6.89 4.78
CA GLU A 204 14.58 -5.48 4.44
C GLU A 204 13.57 -4.89 3.44
N ASN A 205 12.31 -5.24 3.55
CA ASN A 205 11.24 -4.74 2.70
C ASN A 205 10.56 -3.52 3.32
N THR A 206 10.08 -2.59 2.48
CA THR A 206 9.33 -1.42 2.92
C THR A 206 7.92 -1.41 2.31
N VAL A 207 6.91 -1.11 3.12
CA VAL A 207 5.56 -0.77 2.65
C VAL A 207 5.17 0.58 3.22
N THR A 208 4.79 1.51 2.35
CA THR A 208 4.22 2.80 2.75
C THR A 208 2.84 2.96 2.13
N THR A 209 1.85 3.30 2.94
CA THR A 209 0.51 3.64 2.45
C THR A 209 0.08 4.99 3.00
N ASP A 210 -0.39 5.88 2.13
CA ASP A 210 -0.96 7.18 2.48
C ASP A 210 -2.35 7.29 1.85
N GLN A 211 -3.38 7.26 2.70
CA GLN A 211 -4.77 7.35 2.27
C GLN A 211 -5.42 8.61 2.82
N SER A 212 -6.00 9.40 1.92
CA SER A 212 -6.78 10.59 2.30
C SER A 212 -8.14 10.62 1.58
N GLY A 213 -9.15 11.19 2.23
CA GLY A 213 -10.51 11.28 1.69
C GLY A 213 -11.46 10.23 2.26
N THR A 214 -12.19 9.50 1.41
CA THR A 214 -13.26 8.60 1.86
C THR A 214 -13.19 7.23 1.19
N ASP A 215 -13.40 6.15 1.95
CA ASP A 215 -13.56 4.77 1.49
C ASP A 215 -12.38 4.20 0.66
N ASN A 216 -11.14 4.69 0.82
CA ASN A 216 -10.00 4.11 0.13
C ASN A 216 -9.61 2.74 0.73
N PHE A 217 -9.21 1.84 -0.13
CA PHE A 217 -8.82 0.48 0.23
C PHE A 217 -7.45 0.11 -0.35
N ALA A 218 -6.53 -0.35 0.49
CA ALA A 218 -5.26 -0.92 0.06
C ALA A 218 -5.05 -2.30 0.68
N ASN A 219 -4.77 -3.28 -0.14
CA ASN A 219 -4.42 -4.63 0.28
C ASN A 219 -3.07 -5.03 -0.32
N VAL A 220 -2.06 -5.17 0.52
CA VAL A 220 -0.67 -5.33 0.13
C VAL A 220 -0.08 -6.63 0.68
N PHE A 221 0.40 -7.48 -0.21
CA PHE A 221 1.23 -8.64 0.12
C PHE A 221 2.66 -8.41 -0.37
N GLN A 222 3.63 -8.47 0.54
CA GLN A 222 5.03 -8.32 0.19
C GLN A 222 5.88 -9.42 0.83
N SER A 223 6.60 -10.19 0.01
CA SER A 223 7.43 -11.30 0.49
C SER A 223 8.85 -11.31 -0.07
N GLY A 224 9.24 -10.27 -0.76
CA GLY A 224 10.52 -10.14 -1.43
C GLY A 224 11.72 -9.88 -0.51
N THR A 225 12.78 -9.32 -1.09
CA THR A 225 13.97 -8.89 -0.34
C THR A 225 14.42 -7.53 -0.85
N ARG A 226 14.57 -6.55 0.02
CA ARG A 226 14.94 -5.16 -0.31
C ARG A 226 14.05 -4.57 -1.41
N SER A 227 12.76 -4.74 -1.25
CA SER A 227 11.76 -4.31 -2.21
C SER A 227 10.79 -3.34 -1.55
N ASP A 228 10.38 -2.33 -2.31
CA ASP A 228 9.55 -1.26 -1.79
C ASP A 228 8.17 -1.24 -2.46
N ILE A 229 7.12 -1.08 -1.65
CA ILE A 229 5.78 -0.77 -2.13
C ILE A 229 5.35 0.57 -1.56
N SER A 230 4.88 1.48 -2.42
CA SER A 230 4.27 2.74 -2.01
C SER A 230 2.90 2.90 -2.65
N VAL A 231 1.88 3.14 -1.84
CA VAL A 231 0.50 3.39 -2.27
C VAL A 231 0.04 4.74 -1.74
N ILE A 232 -0.34 5.63 -2.64
CA ILE A 232 -0.94 6.92 -2.32
C ILE A 232 -2.34 6.95 -2.92
N GLN A 233 -3.36 7.11 -2.07
CA GLN A 233 -4.75 7.19 -2.51
C GLN A 233 -5.39 8.47 -1.98
N ILE A 234 -5.81 9.32 -2.92
CA ILE A 234 -6.50 10.58 -2.63
C ILE A 234 -7.89 10.49 -3.25
N GLY A 235 -8.92 10.35 -2.44
CA GLY A 235 -10.27 10.13 -2.95
C GLY A 235 -11.33 10.90 -2.17
N ASP A 236 -12.23 11.59 -2.90
CA ASP A 236 -13.22 12.48 -2.28
C ASP A 236 -14.63 11.86 -2.13
N SER A 237 -15.04 10.87 -2.91
CA SER A 237 -16.44 10.45 -2.94
C SER A 237 -16.73 8.96 -3.21
N ALA A 238 -15.82 8.24 -3.84
CA ALA A 238 -15.88 6.79 -3.99
C ALA A 238 -14.45 6.28 -3.90
N GLY A 239 -14.18 5.43 -2.93
CA GLY A 239 -12.84 5.01 -2.59
C GLY A 239 -12.05 4.42 -3.75
N ASN A 240 -10.77 4.73 -3.80
CA ASN A 240 -9.83 4.06 -4.66
C ASN A 240 -9.44 2.69 -4.09
N SER A 241 -9.09 1.75 -4.94
CA SER A 241 -8.71 0.40 -4.52
C SER A 241 -7.37 -0.04 -5.11
N ALA A 242 -6.46 -0.49 -4.25
CA ALA A 242 -5.20 -1.09 -4.67
C ALA A 242 -5.06 -2.49 -4.06
N PHE A 243 -4.88 -3.50 -4.92
CA PHE A 243 -4.59 -4.87 -4.51
C PHE A 243 -3.27 -5.33 -5.14
N LEU A 244 -2.24 -5.53 -4.33
CA LEU A 244 -0.85 -5.67 -4.75
C LEU A 244 -0.20 -6.91 -4.15
N ASP A 245 0.59 -7.62 -4.95
CA ASP A 245 1.42 -8.74 -4.51
C ASP A 245 2.83 -8.61 -5.10
N GLN A 246 3.82 -8.36 -4.24
CA GLN A 246 5.21 -8.22 -4.62
C GLN A 246 6.08 -9.32 -3.98
N SER A 247 6.76 -10.08 -4.80
CA SER A 247 7.64 -11.17 -4.34
C SER A 247 9.07 -11.11 -4.91
N GLY A 248 9.42 -10.04 -5.58
CA GLY A 248 10.72 -9.83 -6.22
C GLY A 248 11.87 -9.52 -5.25
N THR A 249 13.04 -9.25 -5.82
CA THR A 249 14.21 -8.78 -5.09
C THR A 249 14.68 -7.47 -5.68
N ASP A 250 14.98 -6.48 -4.84
CA ASP A 250 15.43 -5.15 -5.28
C ASP A 250 14.41 -4.53 -6.29
N SER A 251 13.12 -4.65 -6.04
CA SER A 251 12.06 -4.23 -6.96
C SER A 251 11.10 -3.27 -6.31
N ASP A 252 10.67 -2.26 -7.07
CA ASP A 252 9.84 -1.19 -6.57
C ASP A 252 8.47 -1.17 -7.25
N LEU A 253 7.41 -0.95 -6.48
CA LEU A 253 6.04 -0.82 -6.95
C LEU A 253 5.41 0.44 -6.37
N PHE A 254 5.16 1.44 -7.22
CA PHE A 254 4.58 2.73 -6.84
C PHE A 254 3.21 2.89 -7.46
N ILE A 255 2.21 3.23 -6.65
CA ILE A 255 0.85 3.49 -7.08
C ILE A 255 0.37 4.83 -6.53
N VAL A 256 -0.12 5.67 -7.41
CA VAL A 256 -0.82 6.91 -7.08
C VAL A 256 -2.22 6.82 -7.69
N GLN A 257 -3.24 7.06 -6.88
CA GLN A 257 -4.64 7.15 -7.31
C GLN A 257 -5.25 8.44 -6.78
N ASP A 258 -5.53 9.37 -7.68
CA ASP A 258 -6.16 10.67 -7.36
C ASP A 258 -7.50 10.78 -8.09
N GLY A 259 -8.59 10.89 -7.35
CA GLY A 259 -9.97 10.90 -7.84
C GLY A 259 -10.83 9.82 -7.20
N SER A 260 -11.82 9.30 -7.91
CA SER A 260 -12.80 8.40 -7.34
C SER A 260 -12.88 7.06 -8.07
N GLY A 261 -12.89 5.96 -7.34
CA GLY A 261 -13.15 4.64 -7.88
C GLY A 261 -12.06 4.09 -8.80
N ASN A 262 -10.83 4.60 -8.70
CA ASN A 262 -9.71 4.04 -9.43
C ASN A 262 -9.31 2.67 -8.86
N GLU A 263 -8.95 1.74 -9.72
CA GLU A 263 -8.67 0.36 -9.34
C GLU A 263 -7.30 -0.09 -9.88
N ALA A 264 -6.38 -0.44 -9.00
CA ALA A 264 -5.12 -1.10 -9.33
C ALA A 264 -5.13 -2.54 -8.80
N GLY A 265 -5.03 -3.54 -9.72
CA GLY A 265 -5.17 -4.95 -9.40
C GLY A 265 -6.56 -5.50 -9.74
N GLY A 266 -7.58 -5.13 -9.03
CA GLY A 266 -8.96 -5.59 -9.28
C GLY A 266 -9.30 -6.91 -8.56
N ALA A 267 -10.00 -7.81 -9.22
CA ALA A 267 -10.36 -9.11 -8.63
C ALA A 267 -9.13 -10.01 -8.32
N THR A 268 -8.00 -9.70 -8.88
CA THR A 268 -6.69 -10.34 -8.60
C THR A 268 -5.65 -9.24 -8.41
N ALA A 269 -4.68 -9.46 -7.53
CA ALA A 269 -3.61 -8.50 -7.30
C ALA A 269 -2.86 -8.12 -8.59
N PHE A 270 -2.37 -6.88 -8.67
CA PHE A 270 -1.29 -6.57 -9.58
C PHE A 270 -0.03 -7.28 -9.06
N LEU A 271 0.52 -8.18 -9.86
CA LEU A 271 1.56 -9.12 -9.43
C LEU A 271 2.93 -8.66 -9.92
N GLN A 272 3.85 -8.32 -9.01
CA GLN A 272 5.25 -8.08 -9.33
C GLN A 272 6.15 -9.17 -8.73
N SER A 273 6.56 -10.12 -9.56
CA SER A 273 7.51 -11.19 -9.20
C SER A 273 8.88 -11.02 -9.87
N ALA A 274 9.16 -9.83 -10.32
CA ALA A 274 10.38 -9.46 -11.03
C ALA A 274 11.54 -9.17 -10.06
N ASN A 275 12.77 -9.11 -10.57
CA ASN A 275 13.93 -8.68 -9.81
C ASN A 275 14.54 -7.43 -10.44
N ASN A 276 15.03 -6.49 -9.63
CA ASN A 276 15.60 -5.21 -10.07
C ASN A 276 14.67 -4.51 -11.08
N SER A 277 13.41 -4.47 -10.80
CA SER A 277 12.36 -4.04 -11.73
C SER A 277 11.47 -3.00 -11.08
N THR A 278 11.00 -2.05 -11.87
CA THR A 278 10.14 -0.97 -11.39
C THR A 278 8.77 -1.04 -12.04
N THR A 279 7.75 -0.81 -11.26
CA THR A 279 6.39 -0.53 -11.76
C THR A 279 5.89 0.78 -11.18
N LEU A 280 5.52 1.70 -12.04
CA LEU A 280 4.85 2.95 -11.69
C LEU A 280 3.45 2.95 -12.30
N ILE A 281 2.45 3.20 -11.47
CA ILE A 281 1.04 3.33 -11.89
C ILE A 281 0.51 4.65 -11.32
N ASP A 282 0.11 5.54 -12.21
CA ASP A 282 -0.52 6.82 -11.89
C ASP A 282 -1.92 6.87 -12.51
N GLN A 283 -2.94 7.02 -11.67
CA GLN A 283 -4.34 7.08 -12.08
C GLN A 283 -4.96 8.38 -11.55
N ILE A 284 -5.21 9.32 -12.45
CA ILE A 284 -5.83 10.62 -12.16
C ILE A 284 -7.19 10.68 -12.83
N GLY A 285 -8.24 11.06 -12.08
CA GLY A 285 -9.64 11.10 -12.53
C GLY A 285 -10.47 9.95 -12.00
N ASP A 286 -11.57 9.62 -12.65
CA ASP A 286 -12.55 8.70 -12.07
C ASP A 286 -12.62 7.36 -12.82
N GLY A 287 -12.66 6.27 -12.03
CA GLY A 287 -12.94 4.93 -12.53
C GLY A 287 -11.87 4.33 -13.45
N ASN A 288 -10.64 4.79 -13.39
CA ASN A 288 -9.54 4.20 -14.14
C ASN A 288 -9.16 2.82 -13.57
N ARG A 289 -8.79 1.91 -14.43
CA ARG A 289 -8.49 0.55 -14.03
C ARG A 289 -7.21 0.01 -14.64
N VAL A 290 -6.35 -0.58 -13.82
CA VAL A 290 -5.20 -1.34 -14.27
C VAL A 290 -5.19 -2.75 -13.69
N THR A 291 -4.85 -3.73 -14.51
CA THR A 291 -4.60 -5.11 -14.10
C THR A 291 -3.33 -5.61 -14.77
N GLY A 292 -2.65 -6.58 -14.18
CA GLY A 292 -1.52 -7.18 -14.87
C GLY A 292 -0.46 -7.79 -13.99
N SER A 293 0.70 -8.00 -14.62
CA SER A 293 1.85 -8.58 -13.95
C SER A 293 3.18 -8.16 -14.56
N GLN A 294 4.19 -8.07 -13.71
CA GLN A 294 5.57 -7.91 -14.12
C GLN A 294 6.42 -9.07 -13.57
N ALA A 295 7.15 -9.75 -14.42
CA ALA A 295 8.00 -10.88 -14.05
C ALA A 295 9.35 -10.83 -14.79
N GLY A 296 10.38 -11.48 -14.25
CA GLY A 296 11.71 -11.55 -14.85
C GLY A 296 12.72 -10.60 -14.21
N ASN A 297 13.58 -9.96 -14.99
CA ASN A 297 14.64 -9.11 -14.45
C ASN A 297 14.77 -7.80 -15.21
N LEU A 298 15.03 -6.69 -14.49
CA LEU A 298 15.32 -5.39 -15.09
C LEU A 298 14.21 -4.95 -16.06
N ASN A 299 12.98 -5.19 -15.70
CA ASN A 299 11.80 -4.76 -16.47
C ASN A 299 11.19 -3.52 -15.85
N ASP A 300 10.74 -2.59 -16.69
CA ASP A 300 10.11 -1.35 -16.24
C ASP A 300 8.70 -1.24 -16.83
N ILE A 301 7.72 -0.94 -16.00
CA ILE A 301 6.36 -0.54 -16.39
C ILE A 301 6.11 0.88 -15.89
N ASP A 302 5.67 1.74 -16.79
CA ASP A 302 5.22 3.10 -16.50
C ASP A 302 3.83 3.29 -17.12
N LEU A 303 2.81 3.39 -16.28
CA LEU A 303 1.42 3.61 -16.67
C LEU A 303 0.92 4.95 -16.13
N ASP A 304 0.44 5.80 -17.02
CA ASP A 304 -0.24 7.06 -16.73
C ASP A 304 -1.66 7.02 -17.31
N GLN A 305 -2.67 7.09 -16.45
CA GLN A 305 -4.09 7.23 -16.84
C GLN A 305 -4.62 8.57 -16.31
N ASP A 306 -4.68 9.58 -17.19
CA ASP A 306 -5.19 10.93 -16.89
C ASP A 306 -6.54 11.14 -17.58
N GLY A 307 -7.62 10.99 -16.84
CA GLY A 307 -9.00 11.09 -17.33
C GLY A 307 -9.90 10.03 -16.72
N ASP A 308 -11.01 9.71 -17.37
CA ASP A 308 -12.03 8.86 -16.77
C ASP A 308 -12.19 7.51 -17.47
N SER A 309 -12.41 6.47 -16.71
CA SER A 309 -12.78 5.12 -17.18
C SER A 309 -11.78 4.50 -18.18
N ASN A 310 -10.52 4.87 -18.12
CA ASN A 310 -9.47 4.23 -18.91
C ASN A 310 -9.11 2.87 -18.33
N THR A 311 -8.84 1.88 -19.18
CA THR A 311 -8.54 0.52 -18.75
C THR A 311 -7.23 0.04 -19.37
N ALA A 312 -6.33 -0.50 -18.54
CA ALA A 312 -5.08 -1.11 -18.97
C ALA A 312 -4.94 -2.54 -18.44
N SER A 313 -4.55 -3.47 -19.31
CA SER A 313 -4.14 -4.82 -18.94
C SER A 313 -2.69 -5.05 -19.41
N LEU A 314 -1.76 -5.06 -18.45
CA LEU A 314 -0.34 -5.01 -18.72
C LEU A 314 0.35 -6.28 -18.23
N ASN A 315 0.97 -7.03 -19.15
CA ASN A 315 1.75 -8.20 -18.78
C ASN A 315 3.15 -8.11 -19.38
N GLN A 316 4.14 -7.95 -18.53
CA GLN A 316 5.54 -7.83 -18.93
C GLN A 316 6.37 -8.97 -18.34
N SER A 317 7.15 -9.63 -19.17
CA SER A 317 8.03 -10.71 -18.75
C SER A 317 9.34 -10.72 -19.56
N GLY A 318 10.34 -11.46 -19.11
CA GLY A 318 11.64 -11.52 -19.77
C GLY A 318 12.69 -10.65 -19.10
N SER A 319 13.51 -9.92 -19.86
CA SER A 319 14.60 -9.13 -19.28
C SER A 319 14.85 -7.82 -20.01
N ASN A 320 15.11 -6.75 -19.27
CA ASN A 320 15.40 -5.40 -19.78
C ASN A 320 14.32 -4.89 -20.75
N ASN A 321 13.06 -5.17 -20.48
CA ASN A 321 11.96 -4.66 -21.29
C ASN A 321 11.40 -3.38 -20.65
N ILE A 322 10.98 -2.46 -21.50
CA ILE A 322 10.38 -1.19 -21.13
C ILE A 322 8.96 -1.16 -21.68
N LEU A 323 8.00 -0.85 -20.85
CA LEU A 323 6.60 -0.66 -21.22
C LEU A 323 6.09 0.68 -20.69
N VAL A 324 5.80 1.60 -21.60
CA VAL A 324 5.21 2.90 -21.29
C VAL A 324 3.82 2.97 -21.88
N VAL A 325 2.82 3.24 -21.06
CA VAL A 325 1.42 3.41 -21.48
C VAL A 325 0.88 4.72 -20.93
N SER A 326 0.39 5.58 -21.81
CA SER A 326 -0.33 6.79 -21.42
C SER A 326 -1.73 6.77 -22.03
N GLN A 327 -2.75 6.88 -21.20
CA GLN A 327 -4.16 6.98 -21.62
C GLN A 327 -4.75 8.26 -21.06
N SER A 328 -5.26 9.11 -21.91
CA SER A 328 -5.86 10.38 -21.51
C SER A 328 -7.27 10.55 -22.05
N ILE A 329 -8.07 11.32 -21.34
CA ILE A 329 -9.46 11.69 -21.61
C ILE A 329 -10.44 10.60 -21.17
N LEU A 330 -11.00 9.75 -22.04
CA LEU A 330 -12.14 8.93 -21.65
C LEU A 330 -12.16 7.57 -22.35
N GLY A 331 -12.33 6.50 -21.56
CA GLY A 331 -12.74 5.18 -22.03
C GLY A 331 -11.72 4.46 -22.92
N ASN A 332 -10.45 4.83 -22.90
CA ASN A 332 -9.43 4.14 -23.69
C ASN A 332 -9.11 2.76 -23.11
N GLU A 333 -8.89 1.78 -23.98
CA GLU A 333 -8.55 0.41 -23.58
C GLU A 333 -7.19 -0.01 -24.15
N ALA A 334 -6.30 -0.45 -23.27
CA ALA A 334 -4.98 -0.99 -23.61
C ALA A 334 -4.84 -2.44 -23.13
N THR A 335 -4.48 -3.35 -24.02
CA THR A 335 -4.04 -4.70 -23.66
C THR A 335 -2.63 -4.91 -24.21
N VAL A 336 -1.67 -5.09 -23.30
CA VAL A 336 -0.26 -5.21 -23.66
C VAL A 336 0.34 -6.49 -23.11
N LEU A 337 0.94 -7.26 -23.99
CA LEU A 337 1.76 -8.44 -23.67
C LEU A 337 3.17 -8.24 -24.20
N GLN A 338 4.13 -8.00 -23.33
CA GLN A 338 5.54 -7.89 -23.69
C GLN A 338 6.36 -9.02 -23.08
N SER A 339 7.08 -9.72 -23.94
CA SER A 339 7.98 -10.80 -23.50
C SER A 339 9.22 -10.80 -24.38
N GLY A 340 10.33 -11.25 -23.85
CA GLY A 340 11.57 -11.27 -24.62
C GLY A 340 12.70 -10.54 -23.90
N THR A 341 13.59 -9.92 -24.67
CA THR A 341 14.77 -9.27 -24.09
C THR A 341 15.03 -7.93 -24.77
N THR A 342 15.17 -6.88 -23.98
CA THR A 342 15.49 -5.53 -24.45
C THR A 342 14.48 -5.03 -25.50
N GLY A 343 13.21 -5.22 -25.26
CA GLY A 343 12.12 -4.71 -26.06
C GLY A 343 11.53 -3.43 -25.46
N GLU A 344 11.04 -2.53 -26.31
CA GLU A 344 10.34 -1.33 -25.90
C GLU A 344 8.93 -1.31 -26.50
N ILE A 345 7.94 -1.02 -25.67
CA ILE A 345 6.58 -0.67 -26.11
C ILE A 345 6.23 0.69 -25.54
N THR A 346 5.86 1.60 -26.42
CA THR A 346 5.27 2.90 -26.04
C THR A 346 3.89 3.03 -26.66
N LEU A 347 2.87 3.17 -25.84
CA LEU A 347 1.48 3.40 -26.25
C LEU A 347 0.99 4.73 -25.69
N ALA A 348 0.51 5.60 -26.57
CA ALA A 348 -0.19 6.82 -26.20
C ALA A 348 -1.61 6.82 -26.79
N GLN A 349 -2.64 6.89 -25.96
CA GLN A 349 -4.04 7.01 -26.36
C GLN A 349 -4.59 8.33 -25.83
N GLY A 350 -4.68 9.31 -26.72
CA GLY A 350 -5.24 10.64 -26.45
C GLY A 350 -6.57 10.79 -27.15
N GLY A 351 -7.66 10.80 -26.42
CA GLY A 351 -8.99 10.92 -27.03
C GLY A 351 -10.00 9.98 -26.37
N THR A 352 -10.97 9.50 -27.14
CA THR A 352 -12.11 8.80 -26.56
C THR A 352 -12.27 7.42 -27.19
N ASP A 353 -12.48 6.39 -26.35
CA ASP A 353 -12.83 5.03 -26.76
C ASP A 353 -11.83 4.40 -27.76
N ASN A 354 -10.54 4.73 -27.68
CA ASN A 354 -9.51 4.08 -28.48
C ASN A 354 -9.11 2.73 -27.88
N VAL A 355 -8.87 1.74 -28.73
CA VAL A 355 -8.50 0.38 -28.35
C VAL A 355 -7.15 0.00 -28.94
N ALA A 356 -6.23 -0.46 -28.09
CA ALA A 356 -4.94 -0.99 -28.52
C ALA A 356 -4.69 -2.40 -27.96
N THR A 357 -4.37 -3.36 -28.82
CA THR A 357 -3.90 -4.67 -28.43
C THR A 357 -2.51 -4.92 -28.99
N LEU A 358 -1.52 -4.96 -28.11
CA LEU A 358 -0.11 -4.99 -28.46
C LEU A 358 0.55 -6.26 -27.93
N THR A 359 1.20 -7.00 -28.82
CA THR A 359 1.98 -8.18 -28.42
C THR A 359 3.39 -8.07 -28.99
N GLN A 360 4.39 -8.08 -28.13
CA GLN A 360 5.80 -8.06 -28.50
C GLN A 360 6.54 -9.24 -27.87
N SER A 361 7.28 -9.96 -28.70
CA SER A 361 8.17 -11.01 -28.24
C SER A 361 9.44 -11.09 -29.09
N GLY A 362 10.49 -11.68 -28.58
CA GLY A 362 11.80 -11.72 -29.24
C GLY A 362 12.77 -10.71 -28.62
N ASN A 363 13.79 -10.30 -29.36
CA ASN A 363 14.85 -9.45 -28.81
C ASN A 363 14.98 -8.14 -29.57
N LEU A 364 15.24 -7.02 -28.86
CA LEU A 364 15.53 -5.74 -29.47
C LEU A 364 14.40 -5.27 -30.41
N ASN A 365 13.17 -5.43 -30.02
CA ASN A 365 12.01 -5.00 -30.79
C ASN A 365 11.47 -3.70 -30.21
N ASP A 366 11.06 -2.78 -31.10
CA ASP A 366 10.46 -1.52 -30.76
C ASP A 366 9.04 -1.43 -31.33
N LEU A 367 8.06 -1.04 -30.52
CA LEU A 367 6.67 -0.90 -30.92
C LEU A 367 6.12 0.42 -30.39
N PHE A 368 5.82 1.35 -31.28
CA PHE A 368 5.27 2.66 -30.96
C PHE A 368 3.85 2.79 -31.53
N VAL A 369 2.91 3.20 -30.68
CA VAL A 369 1.52 3.43 -31.08
C VAL A 369 1.05 4.75 -30.49
N GLU A 370 0.53 5.61 -31.34
CA GLU A 370 -0.15 6.85 -30.95
C GLU A 370 -1.54 6.89 -31.58
N GLN A 371 -2.58 6.91 -30.75
CA GLN A 371 -3.98 7.06 -31.18
C GLN A 371 -4.53 8.39 -30.64
N LEU A 372 -4.79 9.32 -31.53
CA LEU A 372 -5.46 10.58 -31.25
C LEU A 372 -6.85 10.56 -31.93
N GLY A 373 -7.83 11.19 -31.31
CA GLY A 373 -9.21 11.18 -31.86
C GLY A 373 -10.09 10.15 -31.15
N SER A 374 -10.99 9.48 -31.86
CA SER A 374 -11.95 8.58 -31.20
C SER A 374 -12.19 7.27 -31.96
N ASP A 375 -12.57 6.24 -31.20
CA ASP A 375 -12.98 4.94 -31.75
C ASP A 375 -11.89 4.26 -32.61
N ASN A 376 -10.62 4.60 -32.47
CA ASN A 376 -9.53 4.02 -33.25
C ASN A 376 -9.10 2.66 -32.68
N VAL A 377 -8.75 1.73 -33.54
CA VAL A 377 -8.34 0.37 -33.15
C VAL A 377 -6.98 0.04 -33.73
N VAL A 378 -6.06 -0.42 -32.87
CA VAL A 378 -4.75 -0.96 -33.23
C VAL A 378 -4.62 -2.41 -32.76
N LEU A 379 -4.22 -3.28 -33.67
CA LEU A 379 -3.75 -4.65 -33.38
C LEU A 379 -2.30 -4.77 -33.87
N ALA A 380 -1.33 -4.88 -32.98
CA ALA A 380 0.07 -5.01 -33.35
C ALA A 380 0.71 -6.27 -32.73
N THR A 381 1.27 -7.11 -33.57
CA THR A 381 1.99 -8.31 -33.14
C THR A 381 3.38 -8.34 -33.75
N GLN A 382 4.41 -8.40 -32.90
CA GLN A 382 5.82 -8.44 -33.29
C GLN A 382 6.51 -9.62 -32.61
N THR A 383 6.97 -10.58 -33.41
CA THR A 383 7.58 -11.84 -32.88
C THR A 383 9.00 -12.12 -33.37
N GLY A 384 9.56 -11.22 -34.16
CA GLY A 384 10.94 -11.32 -34.67
C GLY A 384 11.98 -10.73 -33.73
N ASN A 385 13.12 -10.38 -34.28
CA ASN A 385 14.16 -9.64 -33.55
C ASN A 385 14.49 -8.33 -34.27
N SER A 386 14.85 -7.29 -33.51
CA SER A 386 15.29 -6.00 -34.07
C SER A 386 14.29 -5.42 -35.08
N GLY A 387 13.02 -5.60 -34.84
CA GLY A 387 11.95 -5.07 -35.69
C GLY A 387 11.39 -3.76 -35.12
N LEU A 388 10.82 -2.94 -35.99
CA LEU A 388 10.12 -1.70 -35.66
C LEU A 388 8.68 -1.76 -36.14
N ILE A 389 7.75 -1.44 -35.24
CA ILE A 389 6.36 -1.08 -35.60
C ILE A 389 6.13 0.34 -35.12
N ASP A 390 5.66 1.21 -36.01
CA ASP A 390 5.30 2.59 -35.72
C ASP A 390 3.91 2.89 -36.31
N ILE A 391 2.91 3.14 -35.44
CA ILE A 391 1.52 3.36 -35.84
C ILE A 391 1.03 4.70 -35.27
N TYR A 392 0.58 5.57 -36.15
CA TYR A 392 -0.06 6.83 -35.82
C TYR A 392 -1.47 6.89 -36.39
N GLN A 393 -2.46 7.10 -35.53
CA GLN A 393 -3.87 7.32 -35.93
C GLN A 393 -4.39 8.65 -35.37
N ASN A 394 -4.89 9.53 -36.24
CA ASN A 394 -5.44 10.82 -35.82
C ASN A 394 -6.76 11.10 -36.59
N GLY A 395 -7.69 10.19 -36.51
CA GLY A 395 -9.00 10.30 -37.10
C GLY A 395 -10.06 9.69 -36.20
N GLN A 396 -11.22 9.43 -36.76
CA GLN A 396 -12.27 8.71 -36.07
C GLN A 396 -12.50 7.32 -36.70
N GLY A 397 -12.50 6.27 -35.87
CA GLY A 397 -12.81 4.93 -36.31
C GLY A 397 -11.78 4.30 -37.23
N ALA A 398 -10.53 4.72 -37.18
CA ALA A 398 -9.47 4.13 -38.00
C ALA A 398 -9.05 2.76 -37.44
N TYR A 399 -8.70 1.85 -38.33
CA TYR A 399 -8.24 0.49 -37.99
C TYR A 399 -6.83 0.26 -38.55
N ALA A 400 -5.90 -0.14 -37.70
CA ALA A 400 -4.57 -0.56 -38.09
C ALA A 400 -4.26 -1.96 -37.58
N GLU A 401 -3.74 -2.83 -38.44
CA GLU A 401 -3.25 -4.16 -38.08
C GLU A 401 -1.85 -4.39 -38.59
N VAL A 402 -0.91 -4.73 -37.73
CA VAL A 402 0.46 -5.08 -38.09
C VAL A 402 0.83 -6.43 -37.52
N LEU A 403 1.25 -7.32 -38.40
CA LEU A 403 1.84 -8.60 -38.04
C LEU A 403 3.26 -8.70 -38.58
N GLN A 404 4.24 -8.64 -37.71
CA GLN A 404 5.65 -8.91 -38.04
C GLN A 404 6.08 -10.26 -37.45
N SER A 405 6.54 -11.16 -38.30
CA SER A 405 6.99 -12.49 -37.86
C SER A 405 8.23 -12.95 -38.67
N GLY A 406 8.98 -13.88 -38.10
CA GLY A 406 10.13 -14.46 -38.77
C GLY A 406 11.46 -13.80 -38.42
N GLY A 407 12.27 -13.44 -39.39
CA GLY A 407 13.67 -12.99 -39.17
C GLY A 407 13.78 -11.60 -38.52
N ALA A 408 14.99 -11.05 -38.58
CA ALA A 408 15.29 -9.77 -37.94
C ALA A 408 15.16 -8.58 -38.89
N GLY A 409 14.97 -7.36 -38.32
CA GLY A 409 15.05 -6.10 -39.05
C GLY A 409 13.83 -5.82 -39.95
N ASN A 410 12.63 -6.16 -39.49
CA ASN A 410 11.41 -5.78 -40.21
C ASN A 410 10.89 -4.44 -39.69
N ASP A 411 10.55 -3.51 -40.59
CA ASP A 411 10.01 -2.20 -40.24
C ASP A 411 8.62 -2.03 -40.86
N ALA A 412 7.64 -1.69 -40.05
CA ALA A 412 6.26 -1.38 -40.48
C ALA A 412 5.82 -0.02 -39.96
N LEU A 413 5.43 0.87 -40.86
CA LEU A 413 4.96 2.21 -40.53
C LEU A 413 3.53 2.42 -41.04
N ILE A 414 2.64 2.85 -40.19
CA ILE A 414 1.26 3.26 -40.56
C ILE A 414 0.99 4.67 -40.07
N THR A 415 0.52 5.55 -40.97
CA THR A 415 0.01 6.86 -40.62
C THR A 415 -1.40 6.99 -41.17
N GLN A 416 -2.39 7.17 -40.30
CA GLN A 416 -3.80 7.35 -40.67
C GLN A 416 -4.33 8.69 -40.12
N ASN A 417 -4.60 9.64 -41.03
CA ASN A 417 -5.14 10.95 -40.68
C ASN A 417 -6.62 11.11 -41.14
N SER A 418 -7.17 10.08 -41.76
CA SER A 418 -8.53 10.08 -42.26
C SER A 418 -9.45 9.23 -41.42
N ASP A 419 -10.72 9.63 -41.28
CA ASP A 419 -11.74 8.84 -40.61
C ASP A 419 -11.98 7.53 -41.35
N LEU A 420 -12.26 6.48 -40.56
CA LEU A 420 -12.57 5.14 -41.04
C LEU A 420 -11.48 4.52 -41.95
N ALA A 421 -10.25 5.02 -41.85
CA ALA A 421 -9.12 4.47 -42.61
C ALA A 421 -8.78 3.04 -42.15
N VAL A 422 -8.41 2.18 -43.09
CA VAL A 422 -8.03 0.80 -42.79
C VAL A 422 -6.65 0.50 -43.37
N ALA A 423 -5.70 0.10 -42.53
CA ALA A 423 -4.34 -0.24 -42.94
C ALA A 423 -3.94 -1.61 -42.37
N ILE A 424 -3.44 -2.52 -43.19
CA ILE A 424 -2.99 -3.84 -42.79
C ILE A 424 -1.59 -4.10 -43.37
N ILE A 425 -0.63 -4.42 -42.47
CA ILE A 425 0.71 -4.84 -42.86
C ILE A 425 1.01 -6.22 -42.33
N THR A 426 1.42 -7.14 -43.20
CA THR A 426 1.91 -8.45 -42.79
C THR A 426 3.32 -8.65 -43.36
N GLN A 427 4.30 -8.83 -42.47
CA GLN A 427 5.70 -9.08 -42.83
C GLN A 427 6.16 -10.42 -42.27
N ASN A 428 6.69 -11.28 -43.12
CA ASN A 428 7.27 -12.56 -42.74
C ASN A 428 8.64 -12.72 -43.40
N GLY A 429 9.67 -12.98 -42.61
CA GLY A 429 11.04 -13.04 -43.07
C GLY A 429 11.90 -11.94 -42.45
N ALA A 430 12.96 -11.51 -43.12
CA ALA A 430 13.92 -10.56 -42.56
C ALA A 430 14.10 -9.32 -43.45
N ASN A 431 14.41 -8.18 -42.81
CA ASN A 431 14.74 -6.91 -43.48
C ASN A 431 13.62 -6.41 -44.43
N ASN A 432 12.38 -6.64 -44.09
CA ASN A 432 11.23 -6.10 -44.84
C ASN A 432 10.91 -4.69 -44.36
N TYR A 433 10.55 -3.84 -45.30
CA TYR A 433 10.04 -2.51 -45.02
C TYR A 433 8.66 -2.34 -45.66
N ALA A 434 7.69 -1.87 -44.89
CA ALA A 434 6.38 -1.49 -45.41
C ALA A 434 5.88 -0.16 -44.79
N SER A 435 5.28 0.68 -45.59
CA SER A 435 4.69 1.94 -45.12
C SER A 435 3.34 2.20 -45.75
N ILE A 436 2.35 2.54 -44.95
CA ILE A 436 1.01 2.97 -45.39
C ILE A 436 0.74 4.38 -44.85
N ASN A 437 0.31 5.30 -45.70
CA ASN A 437 -0.09 6.65 -45.33
C ASN A 437 -1.48 6.96 -45.96
N GLN A 438 -2.48 7.29 -45.12
CA GLN A 438 -3.87 7.51 -45.48
C GLN A 438 -4.46 8.80 -44.91
#